data_97d700d7b10621a90ae7fd4445fda94b
#
_entry.id   97d700d7b10621a90ae7fd4445fda94b
#
_cell.length_a   1.000
_cell.length_b   1.000
_cell.length_c   1.000
_cell.angle_alpha   90.00
_cell.angle_beta   90.00
_cell.angle_gamma   90.00
#
_symmetry.space_group_name_H-M   'P 1'
#
loop_
_entity.id
_entity.type
_entity.pdbx_description
1 polymer ?
#
loop_
_entity_poly.entity_id
_entity_poly.type
_entity_poly.pdbx_seq_one_letter_code
_entity_poly.pdbx_strand_id
1 'polypeptide(L)'
;TPAIVLLNRVGYTRKFVIMGALALVAISVLLVNLYQSLHQVIDSSRQELAGIEVQKPINLLIQHLQIHRGLSSGVLNGNDGMKAPRAVRQEEVSKTLKIVEGKLPAELTASDSWKKVVDNWASIERDGLDLIPRENFLTHNRTIAELLDLQRGVGDHFSQSNDPDIELVNLINGMIDHLPKAIEHMGQLRALGTGALTKKQPLTLQQTVEMT
;
A
#
# COMPACT_ATOMS: atom_id res chain seq x y z
N THR A 1 -2.74 23.46 -58.10
CA THR A 1 -3.33 22.52 -57.15
C THR A 1 -4.81 22.76 -57.07
N PRO A 2 -5.69 21.73 -56.96
CA PRO A 2 -7.16 21.86 -56.99
C PRO A 2 -7.68 22.81 -55.90
N ALA A 3 -6.99 22.95 -54.76
CA ALA A 3 -7.35 23.91 -53.70
C ALA A 3 -7.29 25.38 -54.10
N ILE A 4 -6.33 25.78 -54.97
CA ILE A 4 -6.20 27.15 -55.44
C ILE A 4 -7.35 27.51 -56.38
N VAL A 5 -7.76 26.56 -57.23
CA VAL A 5 -8.90 26.77 -58.18
C VAL A 5 -10.22 26.90 -57.41
N LEU A 6 -10.41 26.12 -56.37
CA LEU A 6 -11.60 26.20 -55.51
C LEU A 6 -11.64 27.54 -54.72
N LEU A 7 -10.51 27.95 -54.13
CA LEU A 7 -10.37 29.20 -53.43
C LEU A 7 -10.61 30.44 -54.29
N ASN A 8 -10.20 30.43 -55.57
CA ASN A 8 -10.36 31.53 -56.50
C ASN A 8 -11.86 31.80 -56.91
N ARG A 9 -12.75 30.81 -56.74
CA ARG A 9 -14.18 30.95 -57.03
C ARG A 9 -14.99 31.54 -55.85
N VAL A 10 -14.37 31.64 -54.66
CA VAL A 10 -15.04 32.16 -53.46
C VAL A 10 -14.73 33.63 -53.27
N GLY A 11 -15.77 34.48 -53.09
CA GLY A 11 -15.62 35.93 -52.83
C GLY A 11 -14.84 36.20 -51.55
N TYR A 12 -14.19 37.35 -51.43
CA TYR A 12 -13.29 37.74 -50.34
C TYR A 12 -13.90 37.54 -48.93
N THR A 13 -15.15 38.02 -48.76
CA THR A 13 -15.90 37.89 -47.49
C THR A 13 -16.10 36.44 -47.08
N ARG A 14 -16.41 35.54 -48.01
CA ARG A 14 -16.59 34.11 -47.73
C ARG A 14 -15.27 33.42 -47.31
N LYS A 15 -14.14 33.88 -47.89
CA LYS A 15 -12.79 33.35 -47.49
C LYS A 15 -12.53 33.70 -46.02
N PHE A 16 -12.80 34.91 -45.57
CA PHE A 16 -12.62 35.30 -44.19
C PHE A 16 -13.55 34.55 -43.23
N VAL A 17 -14.81 34.34 -43.61
CA VAL A 17 -15.73 33.53 -42.80
C VAL A 17 -15.28 32.09 -42.70
N ILE A 18 -14.81 31.47 -43.77
CA ILE A 18 -14.29 30.08 -43.75
C ILE A 18 -13.04 29.99 -42.86
N MET A 19 -12.10 30.95 -42.99
CA MET A 19 -10.92 30.99 -42.13
C MET A 19 -11.27 31.17 -40.65
N GLY A 20 -12.22 32.07 -40.37
CA GLY A 20 -12.71 32.29 -39.00
C GLY A 20 -13.40 31.05 -38.43
N ALA A 21 -14.22 30.38 -39.23
CA ALA A 21 -14.86 29.13 -38.83
C ALA A 21 -13.86 28.00 -38.54
N LEU A 22 -12.83 27.84 -39.43
CA LEU A 22 -11.76 26.87 -39.22
C LEU A 22 -10.96 27.17 -37.94
N ALA A 23 -10.64 28.46 -37.71
CA ALA A 23 -9.94 28.85 -36.49
C ALA A 23 -10.78 28.54 -35.23
N LEU A 24 -12.09 28.85 -35.26
CA LEU A 24 -13.00 28.53 -34.15
C LEU A 24 -13.10 27.03 -33.91
N VAL A 25 -13.17 26.19 -34.94
CA VAL A 25 -13.18 24.74 -34.79
C VAL A 25 -11.85 24.26 -34.18
N ALA A 26 -10.72 24.76 -34.66
CA ALA A 26 -9.42 24.40 -34.11
C ALA A 26 -9.29 24.78 -32.62
N ILE A 27 -9.71 25.99 -32.26
CA ILE A 27 -9.74 26.45 -30.86
C ILE A 27 -10.67 25.59 -30.01
N SER A 28 -11.87 25.27 -30.52
CA SER A 28 -12.82 24.41 -29.82
C SER A 28 -12.27 23.02 -29.55
N VAL A 29 -11.61 22.42 -30.54
CA VAL A 29 -10.94 21.12 -30.38
C VAL A 29 -9.85 21.20 -29.31
N LEU A 30 -9.01 22.23 -29.33
CA LEU A 30 -7.98 22.43 -28.32
C LEU A 30 -8.55 22.59 -26.90
N LEU A 31 -9.62 23.38 -26.77
CA LEU A 31 -10.30 23.59 -25.48
C LEU A 31 -10.93 22.29 -24.95
N VAL A 32 -11.56 21.50 -25.81
CA VAL A 32 -12.14 20.20 -25.42
C VAL A 32 -11.04 19.25 -24.97
N ASN A 33 -9.92 19.14 -25.72
CA ASN A 33 -8.80 18.31 -25.31
C ASN A 33 -8.17 18.76 -23.99
N LEU A 34 -7.97 20.07 -23.81
CA LEU A 34 -7.47 20.63 -22.53
C LEU A 34 -8.41 20.31 -21.36
N TYR A 35 -9.70 20.51 -21.57
CA TYR A 35 -10.73 20.21 -20.56
C TYR A 35 -10.69 18.72 -20.16
N GLN A 36 -10.66 17.81 -21.14
CA GLN A 36 -10.59 16.37 -20.88
C GLN A 36 -9.30 16.00 -20.15
N SER A 37 -8.15 16.54 -20.57
CA SER A 37 -6.86 16.30 -19.90
C SER A 37 -6.87 16.76 -18.44
N LEU A 38 -7.41 17.96 -18.15
CA LEU A 38 -7.53 18.47 -16.79
C LEU A 38 -8.45 17.60 -15.92
N HIS A 39 -9.59 17.17 -16.45
CA HIS A 39 -10.49 16.28 -15.73
C HIS A 39 -9.83 14.94 -15.41
N GLN A 40 -9.11 14.36 -16.36
CA GLN A 40 -8.40 13.11 -16.16
C GLN A 40 -7.37 13.22 -15.03
N VAL A 41 -6.59 14.30 -14.98
CA VAL A 41 -5.61 14.57 -13.90
C VAL A 41 -6.31 14.72 -12.55
N ILE A 42 -7.43 15.47 -12.49
CA ILE A 42 -8.20 15.66 -11.25
C ILE A 42 -8.75 14.33 -10.74
N ASP A 43 -9.30 13.50 -11.61
CA ASP A 43 -9.89 12.21 -11.22
C ASP A 43 -8.80 11.20 -10.78
N SER A 44 -7.65 11.18 -11.46
CA SER A 44 -6.48 10.39 -11.04
C SER A 44 -6.04 10.81 -9.63
N SER A 45 -5.81 12.09 -9.40
CA SER A 45 -5.38 12.59 -8.08
C SER A 45 -6.38 12.30 -6.97
N ARG A 46 -7.69 12.31 -7.27
CA ARG A 46 -8.72 11.90 -6.28
C ARG A 46 -8.64 10.42 -5.94
N GLN A 47 -8.41 9.56 -6.92
CA GLN A 47 -8.23 8.12 -6.69
C GLN A 47 -6.98 7.86 -5.85
N GLU A 48 -5.87 8.50 -6.15
CA GLU A 48 -4.62 8.40 -5.39
C GLU A 48 -4.82 8.81 -3.93
N LEU A 49 -5.49 9.94 -3.68
CA LEU A 49 -5.81 10.40 -2.32
C LEU A 49 -6.71 9.39 -1.58
N ALA A 50 -7.69 8.81 -2.25
CA ALA A 50 -8.52 7.76 -1.66
C ALA A 50 -7.69 6.52 -1.30
N GLY A 51 -6.72 6.13 -2.15
CA GLY A 51 -5.77 5.06 -1.87
C GLY A 51 -4.92 5.34 -0.62
N ILE A 52 -4.43 6.56 -0.45
CA ILE A 52 -3.67 6.96 0.74
C ILE A 52 -4.50 6.80 2.02
N GLU A 53 -5.80 7.12 1.99
CA GLU A 53 -6.69 6.97 3.16
C GLU A 53 -6.91 5.48 3.55
N VAL A 54 -6.78 4.56 2.61
CA VAL A 54 -6.78 3.11 2.87
C VAL A 54 -5.40 2.63 3.34
N GLN A 55 -4.31 3.16 2.76
CA GLN A 55 -2.94 2.79 3.11
C GLN A 55 -2.58 3.12 4.58
N LYS A 56 -3.05 4.25 5.10
CA LYS A 56 -2.74 4.71 6.47
C LYS A 56 -3.05 3.66 7.55
N PRO A 57 -4.28 3.12 7.65
CA PRO A 57 -4.59 2.10 8.67
C PRO A 57 -3.89 0.77 8.39
N ILE A 58 -3.56 0.40 7.16
CA ILE A 58 -2.77 -0.79 6.85
C ILE A 58 -1.35 -0.64 7.42
N ASN A 59 -0.70 0.50 7.20
CA ASN A 59 0.62 0.78 7.77
C ASN A 59 0.60 0.72 9.32
N LEU A 60 -0.45 1.26 9.93
CA LEU A 60 -0.62 1.20 11.39
C LEU A 60 -0.81 -0.24 11.87
N LEU A 61 -1.58 -1.07 11.14
CA LEU A 61 -1.77 -2.48 11.44
C LEU A 61 -0.45 -3.26 11.36
N ILE A 62 0.34 -3.03 10.31
CA ILE A 62 1.68 -3.63 10.16
C ILE A 62 2.56 -3.25 11.37
N GLN A 63 2.60 -1.98 11.74
CA GLN A 63 3.36 -1.51 12.90
C GLN A 63 2.92 -2.20 14.20
N HIS A 64 1.62 -2.30 14.45
CA HIS A 64 1.08 -2.97 15.63
C HIS A 64 1.45 -4.45 15.66
N LEU A 65 1.37 -5.16 14.54
CA LEU A 65 1.78 -6.56 14.42
C LEU A 65 3.28 -6.75 14.64
N GLN A 66 4.13 -5.86 14.12
CA GLN A 66 5.57 -5.90 14.35
C GLN A 66 5.93 -5.74 15.83
N ILE A 67 5.25 -4.81 16.53
CA ILE A 67 5.44 -4.60 17.97
C ILE A 67 4.92 -5.82 18.76
N HIS A 68 3.72 -6.32 18.41
CA HIS A 68 3.12 -7.49 19.05
C HIS A 68 4.01 -8.74 18.89
N ARG A 69 4.60 -8.95 17.70
CA ARG A 69 5.58 -10.01 17.46
C ARG A 69 6.79 -9.91 18.40
N GLY A 70 7.37 -8.71 18.55
CA GLY A 70 8.51 -8.48 19.44
C GLY A 70 8.17 -8.75 20.89
N LEU A 71 7.01 -8.28 21.37
CA LEU A 71 6.51 -8.53 22.73
C LEU A 71 6.21 -10.02 22.95
N SER A 72 5.57 -10.70 22.00
CA SER A 72 5.32 -12.13 22.04
C SER A 72 6.62 -12.94 22.11
N SER A 73 7.63 -12.54 21.33
CA SER A 73 8.97 -13.14 21.39
C SER A 73 9.57 -13.02 22.79
N GLY A 74 9.46 -11.86 23.44
CA GLY A 74 9.93 -11.67 24.80
C GLY A 74 9.19 -12.53 25.80
N VAL A 75 7.85 -12.57 25.76
CA VAL A 75 7.02 -13.39 26.67
C VAL A 75 7.36 -14.87 26.54
N LEU A 76 7.38 -15.39 25.30
CA LEU A 76 7.67 -16.80 25.02
C LEU A 76 9.10 -17.23 25.36
N ASN A 77 9.99 -16.26 25.53
CA ASN A 77 11.38 -16.50 26.00
C ASN A 77 11.56 -16.20 27.50
N GLY A 78 10.48 -15.97 28.25
CA GLY A 78 10.48 -15.89 29.71
C GLY A 78 10.47 -14.49 30.31
N ASN A 79 10.23 -13.43 29.52
CA ASN A 79 10.09 -12.08 30.03
C ASN A 79 8.62 -11.78 30.37
N ASP A 80 8.21 -12.08 31.61
CA ASP A 80 6.84 -11.85 32.07
C ASP A 80 6.43 -10.36 32.10
N GLY A 81 7.40 -9.44 32.20
CA GLY A 81 7.15 -8.01 32.13
C GLY A 81 6.57 -7.53 30.79
N MET A 82 6.68 -8.33 29.74
CA MET A 82 6.12 -8.03 28.42
C MET A 82 4.67 -8.51 28.24
N LYS A 83 4.09 -9.26 29.18
CA LYS A 83 2.72 -9.78 29.07
C LYS A 83 1.68 -8.66 29.00
N ALA A 84 1.74 -7.68 29.91
CA ALA A 84 0.78 -6.57 29.92
C ALA A 84 0.91 -5.67 28.68
N PRO A 85 2.10 -5.20 28.26
CA PRO A 85 2.26 -4.46 27.01
C PRO A 85 1.80 -5.26 25.77
N ARG A 86 2.00 -6.59 25.75
CA ARG A 86 1.53 -7.46 24.67
C ARG A 86 0.01 -7.47 24.57
N ALA A 87 -0.69 -7.62 25.71
CA ALA A 87 -2.16 -7.61 25.75
C ALA A 87 -2.75 -6.30 25.21
N VAL A 88 -2.20 -5.16 25.63
CA VAL A 88 -2.59 -3.85 25.09
C VAL A 88 -2.38 -3.79 23.57
N ARG A 89 -1.25 -4.28 23.08
CA ARG A 89 -0.96 -4.28 21.64
C ARG A 89 -1.88 -5.21 20.86
N GLN A 90 -2.29 -6.35 21.45
CA GLN A 90 -3.26 -7.27 20.88
C GLN A 90 -4.61 -6.57 20.63
N GLU A 91 -5.11 -5.81 21.58
CA GLU A 91 -6.34 -5.02 21.43
C GLU A 91 -6.21 -3.97 20.32
N GLU A 92 -5.07 -3.30 20.22
CA GLU A 92 -4.80 -2.32 19.15
C GLU A 92 -4.75 -2.96 17.76
N VAL A 93 -4.18 -4.16 17.63
CA VAL A 93 -4.23 -4.92 16.36
C VAL A 93 -5.67 -5.23 16.00
N SER A 94 -6.45 -5.83 16.91
CA SER A 94 -7.84 -6.22 16.64
C SER A 94 -8.73 -5.03 16.32
N LYS A 95 -8.51 -3.87 16.97
CA LYS A 95 -9.19 -2.61 16.64
C LYS A 95 -8.81 -2.08 15.26
N THR A 96 -7.52 -2.07 14.95
CA THR A 96 -7.03 -1.53 13.68
C THR A 96 -7.43 -2.43 12.50
N LEU A 97 -7.46 -3.74 12.69
CA LEU A 97 -7.94 -4.70 11.70
C LEU A 97 -9.38 -4.41 11.26
N LYS A 98 -10.28 -4.10 12.20
CA LYS A 98 -11.66 -3.68 11.88
C LYS A 98 -11.72 -2.36 11.13
N ILE A 99 -10.81 -1.42 11.43
CA ILE A 99 -10.72 -0.14 10.71
C ILE A 99 -10.26 -0.39 9.26
N VAL A 100 -9.27 -1.25 9.06
CA VAL A 100 -8.81 -1.64 7.72
C VAL A 100 -9.94 -2.29 6.93
N GLU A 101 -10.61 -3.29 7.50
CA GLU A 101 -11.75 -3.99 6.87
C GLU A 101 -12.83 -3.01 6.40
N GLY A 102 -13.19 -2.03 7.23
CA GLY A 102 -14.21 -1.03 6.89
C GLY A 102 -13.79 -0.01 5.83
N LYS A 103 -12.49 0.09 5.52
CA LYS A 103 -11.96 1.01 4.50
C LYS A 103 -11.52 0.30 3.21
N LEU A 104 -11.33 -1.01 3.24
CA LEU A 104 -10.94 -1.76 2.05
C LEU A 104 -12.06 -1.79 1.01
N PRO A 105 -11.74 -1.65 -0.28
CA PRO A 105 -12.66 -1.96 -1.37
C PRO A 105 -13.18 -3.41 -1.26
N ALA A 106 -14.41 -3.64 -1.69
CA ALA A 106 -15.06 -4.96 -1.60
C ALA A 106 -14.23 -6.08 -2.27
N GLU A 107 -13.59 -5.78 -3.39
CA GLU A 107 -12.71 -6.72 -4.10
C GLU A 107 -11.51 -7.14 -3.24
N LEU A 108 -10.88 -6.20 -2.55
CA LEU A 108 -9.73 -6.45 -1.69
C LEU A 108 -10.14 -7.11 -0.37
N THR A 109 -11.32 -6.78 0.17
CA THR A 109 -11.90 -7.49 1.33
C THR A 109 -12.20 -8.96 1.00
N ALA A 110 -12.57 -9.27 -0.24
CA ALA A 110 -12.79 -10.64 -0.71
C ALA A 110 -11.49 -11.37 -1.09
N SER A 111 -10.34 -10.69 -1.12
CA SER A 111 -9.05 -11.28 -1.54
C SER A 111 -8.57 -12.37 -0.58
N ASP A 112 -7.77 -13.28 -1.12
CA ASP A 112 -7.17 -14.36 -0.31
C ASP A 112 -6.13 -13.80 0.68
N SER A 113 -5.39 -12.75 0.33
CA SER A 113 -4.46 -12.10 1.24
C SER A 113 -5.17 -11.52 2.47
N TRP A 114 -6.30 -10.83 2.29
CA TRP A 114 -7.06 -10.32 3.42
C TRP A 114 -7.62 -11.43 4.31
N LYS A 115 -8.20 -12.47 3.73
CA LYS A 115 -8.70 -13.64 4.48
C LYS A 115 -7.59 -14.28 5.32
N LYS A 116 -6.41 -14.50 4.72
CA LYS A 116 -5.25 -15.04 5.45
C LYS A 116 -4.80 -14.12 6.59
N VAL A 117 -4.82 -12.80 6.42
CA VAL A 117 -4.51 -11.85 7.50
C VAL A 117 -5.48 -12.06 8.67
N VAL A 118 -6.78 -12.13 8.41
CA VAL A 118 -7.81 -12.32 9.43
C VAL A 118 -7.66 -13.66 10.14
N ASP A 119 -7.49 -14.75 9.38
CA ASP A 119 -7.35 -16.10 9.91
C ASP A 119 -6.07 -16.28 10.73
N ASN A 120 -4.95 -15.77 10.22
CA ASN A 120 -3.67 -15.79 10.94
C ASN A 120 -3.74 -14.99 12.22
N TRP A 121 -4.37 -13.79 12.19
CA TRP A 121 -4.54 -12.99 13.39
C TRP A 121 -5.42 -13.69 14.42
N ALA A 122 -6.54 -14.26 14.02
CA ALA A 122 -7.41 -15.03 14.92
C ALA A 122 -6.66 -16.20 15.60
N SER A 123 -5.76 -16.87 14.87
CA SER A 123 -4.91 -17.93 15.43
C SER A 123 -3.88 -17.35 16.43
N ILE A 124 -3.21 -16.24 16.10
CA ILE A 124 -2.25 -15.58 16.99
C ILE A 124 -2.94 -15.08 18.27
N GLU A 125 -4.12 -14.51 18.14
CA GLU A 125 -4.90 -13.97 19.26
C GLU A 125 -5.31 -15.06 20.24
N ARG A 126 -5.80 -16.21 19.72
CA ARG A 126 -6.30 -17.33 20.52
C ARG A 126 -5.18 -18.17 21.13
N ASP A 127 -4.24 -18.61 20.29
CA ASP A 127 -3.29 -19.68 20.63
C ASP A 127 -1.82 -19.21 20.59
N GLY A 128 -1.57 -17.93 20.34
CA GLY A 128 -0.22 -17.44 20.05
C GLY A 128 0.80 -17.65 21.18
N LEU A 129 0.37 -17.70 22.45
CA LEU A 129 1.27 -17.98 23.58
C LEU A 129 1.45 -19.48 23.85
N ASP A 130 0.66 -20.35 23.23
CA ASP A 130 0.80 -21.79 23.33
C ASP A 130 1.77 -22.35 22.26
N LEU A 131 2.07 -21.53 21.26
CA LEU A 131 3.03 -21.88 20.21
C LEU A 131 4.49 -21.82 20.75
N ILE A 132 5.35 -22.66 20.17
CA ILE A 132 6.78 -22.47 20.37
C ILE A 132 7.23 -21.12 19.79
N PRO A 133 8.27 -20.47 20.37
CA PRO A 133 8.68 -19.11 19.96
C PRO A 133 8.89 -18.96 18.46
N ARG A 134 9.45 -19.99 17.80
CA ARG A 134 9.70 -19.96 16.36
C ARG A 134 8.40 -19.95 15.53
N GLU A 135 7.43 -20.77 15.88
CA GLU A 135 6.15 -20.83 15.16
C GLU A 135 5.35 -19.55 15.31
N ASN A 136 5.31 -19.01 16.54
CA ASN A 136 4.70 -17.70 16.79
C ASN A 136 5.34 -16.61 15.92
N PHE A 137 6.68 -16.56 15.86
CA PHE A 137 7.41 -15.61 15.04
C PHE A 137 7.08 -15.78 13.54
N LEU A 138 7.09 -17.00 13.02
CA LEU A 138 6.79 -17.28 11.61
C LEU A 138 5.34 -16.94 11.24
N THR A 139 4.37 -17.16 12.15
CA THR A 139 2.98 -16.81 11.91
C THR A 139 2.79 -15.31 11.81
N HIS A 140 3.44 -14.53 12.69
CA HIS A 140 3.44 -13.06 12.56
C HIS A 140 4.09 -12.61 11.23
N ASN A 141 5.20 -13.21 10.84
CA ASN A 141 5.88 -12.86 9.58
C ASN A 141 5.00 -13.10 8.37
N ARG A 142 4.28 -14.24 8.33
CA ARG A 142 3.31 -14.52 7.26
C ARG A 142 2.18 -13.50 7.23
N THR A 143 1.62 -13.16 8.39
CA THR A 143 0.54 -12.16 8.48
C THR A 143 1.00 -10.80 7.97
N ILE A 144 2.21 -10.36 8.33
CA ILE A 144 2.78 -9.10 7.87
C ILE A 144 3.07 -9.16 6.35
N ALA A 145 3.57 -10.29 5.83
CA ALA A 145 3.81 -10.46 4.40
C ALA A 145 2.49 -10.33 3.59
N GLU A 146 1.40 -10.96 4.04
CA GLU A 146 0.09 -10.83 3.40
C GLU A 146 -0.44 -9.37 3.44
N LEU A 147 -0.14 -8.62 4.53
CA LEU A 147 -0.49 -7.20 4.60
C LEU A 147 0.34 -6.34 3.65
N LEU A 148 1.62 -6.64 3.46
CA LEU A 148 2.47 -5.97 2.47
C LEU A 148 2.00 -6.25 1.04
N ASP A 149 1.53 -7.46 0.76
CA ASP A 149 0.92 -7.81 -0.53
C ASP A 149 -0.42 -7.11 -0.73
N LEU A 150 -1.26 -7.04 0.32
CA LEU A 150 -2.50 -6.28 0.29
C LEU A 150 -2.24 -4.78 0.05
N GLN A 151 -1.20 -4.23 0.66
CA GLN A 151 -0.80 -2.83 0.49
C GLN A 151 -0.45 -2.51 -0.96
N ARG A 152 0.25 -3.42 -1.66
CA ARG A 152 0.49 -3.31 -3.11
C ARG A 152 -0.82 -3.38 -3.90
N GLY A 153 -1.69 -4.34 -3.57
CA GLY A 153 -3.01 -4.45 -4.19
C GLY A 153 -3.88 -3.19 -4.04
N VAL A 154 -3.78 -2.50 -2.90
CA VAL A 154 -4.42 -1.18 -2.70
C VAL A 154 -3.79 -0.14 -3.64
N GLY A 155 -2.46 -0.10 -3.75
CA GLY A 155 -1.77 0.80 -4.68
C GLY A 155 -2.22 0.60 -6.13
N ASP A 156 -2.33 -0.65 -6.57
CA ASP A 156 -2.79 -1.00 -7.92
C ASP A 156 -4.28 -0.65 -8.14
N HIS A 157 -5.15 -0.95 -7.16
CA HIS A 157 -6.57 -0.65 -7.24
C HIS A 157 -6.86 0.85 -7.39
N PHE A 158 -6.09 1.69 -6.72
CA PHE A 158 -6.21 3.14 -6.77
C PHE A 158 -5.27 3.80 -7.78
N SER A 159 -4.71 3.03 -8.71
CA SER A 159 -3.84 3.48 -9.81
C SER A 159 -2.62 4.30 -9.36
N GLN A 160 -2.17 4.14 -8.11
CA GLN A 160 -1.04 4.86 -7.55
C GLN A 160 0.29 4.59 -8.27
N SER A 161 0.39 3.44 -8.97
CA SER A 161 1.58 3.05 -9.74
C SER A 161 1.53 3.48 -11.23
N ASN A 162 0.46 4.15 -11.67
CA ASN A 162 0.20 4.47 -13.07
C ASN A 162 0.25 5.98 -13.40
N ASP A 163 0.92 6.79 -12.56
CA ASP A 163 1.09 8.22 -12.81
C ASP A 163 1.93 8.46 -14.07
N PRO A 164 1.61 9.45 -14.91
CA PRO A 164 2.44 9.84 -16.05
C PRO A 164 3.83 10.34 -15.65
N ASP A 165 4.01 10.81 -14.41
CA ASP A 165 5.29 11.25 -13.88
C ASP A 165 6.08 10.07 -13.31
N ILE A 166 7.13 9.67 -14.03
CA ILE A 166 8.00 8.54 -13.64
C ILE A 166 8.71 8.77 -12.30
N GLU A 167 9.00 10.01 -11.93
CA GLU A 167 9.65 10.33 -10.67
C GLU A 167 8.69 10.09 -9.51
N LEU A 168 7.42 10.46 -9.68
CA LEU A 168 6.37 10.20 -8.71
C LEU A 168 6.08 8.70 -8.58
N VAL A 169 6.01 7.96 -9.68
CA VAL A 169 5.86 6.49 -9.67
C VAL A 169 6.99 5.83 -8.89
N ASN A 170 8.24 6.23 -9.13
CA ASN A 170 9.39 5.69 -8.41
C ASN A 170 9.35 6.02 -6.92
N LEU A 171 8.92 7.22 -6.55
CA LEU A 171 8.75 7.62 -5.15
C LEU A 171 7.66 6.78 -4.47
N ILE A 172 6.51 6.62 -5.12
CA ILE A 172 5.38 5.82 -4.61
C ILE A 172 5.80 4.36 -4.43
N ASN A 173 6.45 3.75 -5.42
CA ASN A 173 6.96 2.38 -5.32
C ASN A 173 7.99 2.24 -4.19
N GLY A 174 8.86 3.24 -4.01
CA GLY A 174 9.78 3.28 -2.89
C GLY A 174 9.07 3.25 -1.54
N MET A 175 7.99 4.01 -1.40
CA MET A 175 7.21 4.14 -0.16
C MET A 175 6.25 2.95 0.10
N ILE A 176 5.69 2.35 -0.95
CA ILE A 176 4.68 1.28 -0.80
C ILE A 176 5.34 -0.11 -0.79
N ASP A 177 6.41 -0.33 -1.52
CA ASP A 177 7.03 -1.64 -1.67
C ASP A 177 8.40 -1.75 -0.97
N HIS A 178 9.36 -0.88 -1.28
CA HIS A 178 10.74 -1.06 -0.82
C HIS A 178 10.92 -0.70 0.66
N LEU A 179 10.44 0.47 1.08
CA LEU A 179 10.60 0.93 2.46
C LEU A 179 9.87 0.05 3.47
N PRO A 180 8.60 -0.38 3.25
CA PRO A 180 7.92 -1.29 4.18
C PRO A 180 8.63 -2.64 4.32
N LYS A 181 9.16 -3.21 3.25
CA LYS A 181 9.97 -4.44 3.30
C LYS A 181 11.25 -4.26 4.11
N ALA A 182 11.97 -3.17 3.89
CA ALA A 182 13.18 -2.86 4.67
C ALA A 182 12.86 -2.73 6.17
N ILE A 183 11.78 -2.01 6.50
CA ILE A 183 11.32 -1.86 7.90
C ILE A 183 10.91 -3.23 8.48
N GLU A 184 10.29 -4.10 7.68
CA GLU A 184 9.92 -5.45 8.12
C GLU A 184 11.14 -6.29 8.45
N HIS A 185 12.18 -6.29 7.61
CA HIS A 185 13.44 -6.98 7.92
C HIS A 185 14.06 -6.47 9.22
N MET A 186 14.10 -5.16 9.44
CA MET A 186 14.56 -4.58 10.71
C MET A 186 13.68 -5.02 11.89
N GLY A 187 12.37 -5.12 11.69
CA GLY A 187 11.42 -5.61 12.69
C GLY A 187 11.65 -7.08 13.06
N GLN A 188 11.98 -7.92 12.08
CA GLN A 188 12.34 -9.32 12.30
C GLN A 188 13.64 -9.44 13.12
N LEU A 189 14.67 -8.69 12.74
CA LEU A 189 15.93 -8.62 13.48
C LEU A 189 15.71 -8.22 14.94
N ARG A 190 14.87 -7.21 15.17
CA ARG A 190 14.53 -6.75 16.53
C ARG A 190 13.81 -7.83 17.33
N ALA A 191 12.85 -8.55 16.75
CA ALA A 191 12.12 -9.61 17.44
C ALA A 191 13.00 -10.80 17.80
N LEU A 192 13.88 -11.22 16.89
CA LEU A 192 14.91 -12.27 17.15
C LEU A 192 15.88 -11.82 18.24
N GLY A 193 16.39 -10.59 18.15
CA GLY A 193 17.26 -10.00 19.16
C GLY A 193 16.60 -9.93 20.55
N THR A 194 15.32 -9.55 20.62
CA THR A 194 14.56 -9.54 21.88
C THR A 194 14.49 -10.93 22.51
N GLY A 195 14.23 -11.97 21.71
CA GLY A 195 14.21 -13.36 22.19
C GLY A 195 15.57 -13.82 22.73
N ALA A 196 16.64 -13.56 21.99
CA ALA A 196 18.01 -13.93 22.38
C ALA A 196 18.47 -13.22 23.66
N LEU A 197 18.24 -11.91 23.75
CA LEU A 197 18.59 -11.11 24.94
C LEU A 197 17.79 -11.56 26.16
N THR A 198 16.52 -11.90 25.99
CA THR A 198 15.67 -12.40 27.09
C THR A 198 16.21 -13.74 27.62
N LYS A 199 16.60 -14.65 26.74
CA LYS A 199 17.20 -15.93 27.14
C LYS A 199 18.64 -15.82 27.65
N LYS A 200 19.30 -14.69 27.43
CA LYS A 200 20.75 -14.52 27.69
C LYS A 200 21.60 -15.59 26.99
N GLN A 201 21.17 -16.02 25.82
CA GLN A 201 21.85 -17.03 25.01
C GLN A 201 22.24 -16.41 23.65
N PRO A 202 23.38 -16.85 23.07
CA PRO A 202 23.74 -16.42 21.73
C PRO A 202 22.71 -16.91 20.71
N LEU A 203 22.60 -16.21 19.59
CA LEU A 203 21.78 -16.64 18.45
C LEU A 203 22.27 -18.01 17.96
N THR A 204 21.35 -18.89 17.62
CA THR A 204 21.69 -20.15 16.96
C THR A 204 22.18 -19.90 15.53
N LEU A 205 22.93 -20.84 14.95
CA LEU A 205 23.39 -20.73 13.55
C LEU A 205 22.22 -20.48 12.60
N GLN A 206 21.08 -21.15 12.82
CA GLN A 206 19.87 -20.98 12.01
C GLN A 206 19.30 -19.55 12.13
N GLN A 207 19.24 -19.01 13.34
CA GLN A 207 18.79 -17.63 13.55
C GLN A 207 19.75 -16.63 12.91
N THR A 208 21.05 -16.90 12.92
CA THR A 208 22.06 -16.06 12.27
C THR A 208 21.87 -16.07 10.74
N VAL A 209 21.57 -17.22 10.14
CA VAL A 209 21.29 -17.34 8.70
C VAL A 209 19.99 -16.66 8.32
N GLU A 210 18.96 -16.71 9.18
CA GLU A 210 17.67 -16.01 8.95
C GLU A 210 17.81 -14.48 9.04
N MET A 211 18.95 -13.98 9.55
CA MET A 211 19.26 -12.53 9.70
C MET A 211 20.15 -11.98 8.58
N THR A 212 20.68 -12.81 7.67
CA THR A 212 21.49 -12.41 6.51
C THR A 212 20.71 -12.47 5.22
#